data_14eb9e1ae3db478f40fb9d17b71bd2d9
#
_entry.id   14eb9e1ae3db478f40fb9d17b71bd2d9
#
_cell.length_a   1.000
_cell.length_b   1.000
_cell.length_c   1.000
_cell.angle_alpha   90.00
_cell.angle_beta   90.00
_cell.angle_gamma   90.00
#
_symmetry.space_group_name_H-M   'P 1'
#
loop_
_entity.id
_entity.type
_entity.pdbx_description
1 polymer ?
#
loop_
_entity_poly.entity_id
_entity_poly.type
_entity_poly.pdbx_seq_one_letter_code
_entity_poly.pdbx_strand_id
1 'polypeptide(L)'
;DFGGGTFDLSILELNEGVFQVLATCGNTRLGGDDIDRALIDHLAEQIGQAGGPSAASDPALWARLAEAAEEAKARLSTETEVAIELPFLTPGFSFEHTLTREQLERLAKPVVARTREYCLKALADAGLASGDLDQVILVGGQTRMPLVREFASGVFGCGAGGPELNTSQNPDEAIALGAAIQAGILSGDFSGMLLLDVTPLSLGIETFGGLMNVIIPRNTTIPVKRGEAFTTVADYQKEVLIHVLQGEREKAADNWSLGRFTLEFEPQPKGVAKVGVQFEIDADGILHVLARDIKTGNEKLVEMASAVEVDDAEVQQMIEESVEHAFDDIEERRWIEAKLRAEQTTDATRKGLETLGGELAAGQRGA
;
A
#
# COMPACT_ATOMS: atom_id res chain seq x y z
N ASP A 1 -10.94 2.50 8.96
CA ASP A 1 -12.10 2.81 8.14
C ASP A 1 -12.56 1.55 7.39
N PHE A 2 -13.84 1.22 7.50
CA PHE A 2 -14.43 0.13 6.72
C PHE A 2 -15.70 0.64 6.06
N GLY A 3 -15.52 1.16 4.85
CA GLY A 3 -16.55 1.80 4.05
C GLY A 3 -17.35 0.85 3.17
N GLY A 4 -18.04 1.42 2.17
CA GLY A 4 -18.79 0.64 1.16
C GLY A 4 -17.88 -0.11 0.22
N GLY A 5 -16.85 0.54 -0.34
CA GLY A 5 -15.97 -0.03 -1.35
C GLY A 5 -14.53 -0.24 -0.89
N THR A 6 -14.10 0.39 0.21
CA THR A 6 -12.70 0.39 0.66
C THR A 6 -12.55 0.02 2.13
N PHE A 7 -11.38 -0.51 2.45
CA PHE A 7 -10.90 -0.71 3.80
C PHE A 7 -9.57 0.03 3.96
N ASP A 8 -9.49 0.97 4.90
CA ASP A 8 -8.31 1.77 5.16
C ASP A 8 -7.95 1.73 6.65
N LEU A 9 -6.67 1.63 6.95
CA LEU A 9 -6.15 1.62 8.31
C LEU A 9 -4.94 2.55 8.40
N SER A 10 -4.98 3.47 9.36
CA SER A 10 -3.86 4.33 9.71
C SER A 10 -3.51 4.17 11.19
N ILE A 11 -2.23 4.08 11.48
CA ILE A 11 -1.69 4.13 12.84
C ILE A 11 -1.06 5.50 13.02
N LEU A 12 -1.51 6.21 14.04
CA LEU A 12 -1.11 7.60 14.31
C LEU A 12 -0.54 7.71 15.73
N GLU A 13 0.46 8.57 15.88
CA GLU A 13 0.93 9.07 17.18
C GLU A 13 0.44 10.50 17.35
N LEU A 14 -0.12 10.81 18.54
CA LEU A 14 -0.58 12.15 18.89
C LEU A 14 0.28 12.69 20.03
N ASN A 15 1.10 13.71 19.74
CA ASN A 15 1.93 14.40 20.70
C ASN A 15 1.73 15.91 20.62
N GLU A 16 1.26 16.54 21.70
CA GLU A 16 1.13 18.01 21.85
C GLU A 16 0.45 18.70 20.65
N GLY A 17 -0.57 18.05 20.05
CA GLY A 17 -1.29 18.59 18.89
C GLY A 17 -0.68 18.24 17.53
N VAL A 18 0.42 17.49 17.51
CA VAL A 18 0.99 16.91 16.28
C VAL A 18 0.41 15.52 16.09
N PHE A 19 -0.27 15.30 14.97
CA PHE A 19 -0.74 14.02 14.48
C PHE A 19 0.29 13.49 13.49
N GLN A 20 1.05 12.51 13.90
CA GLN A 20 2.04 11.86 13.02
C GLN A 20 1.51 10.51 12.57
N VAL A 21 1.36 10.32 11.26
CA VAL A 21 1.09 9.00 10.68
C VAL A 21 2.36 8.15 10.81
N LEU A 22 2.23 6.96 11.41
CA LEU A 22 3.33 5.99 11.54
C LEU A 22 3.30 4.95 10.42
N ALA A 23 2.08 4.50 10.07
CA ALA A 23 1.86 3.57 8.99
C ALA A 23 0.44 3.71 8.45
N THR A 24 0.27 3.42 7.17
CA THR A 24 -1.02 3.26 6.51
C THR A 24 -1.02 1.97 5.70
N CYS A 25 -2.17 1.30 5.67
CA CYS A 25 -2.38 0.08 4.89
C CYS A 25 -3.89 -0.10 4.65
N GLY A 26 -4.28 -0.54 3.48
CA GLY A 26 -5.70 -0.69 3.16
C GLY A 26 -5.95 -1.61 1.98
N ASN A 27 -7.18 -1.61 1.49
CA ASN A 27 -7.60 -2.29 0.29
C ASN A 27 -8.76 -1.53 -0.36
N THR A 28 -8.54 -1.03 -1.57
CA THR A 28 -9.49 -0.21 -2.32
C THR A 28 -10.61 -1.02 -2.99
N ARG A 29 -10.59 -2.35 -2.83
CA ARG A 29 -11.60 -3.28 -3.34
C ARG A 29 -12.07 -4.25 -2.25
N LEU A 30 -12.20 -3.75 -1.04
CA LEU A 30 -12.68 -4.51 0.11
C LEU A 30 -13.61 -3.63 0.94
N GLY A 31 -14.90 -3.93 0.92
CA GLY A 31 -15.89 -3.09 1.59
C GLY A 31 -17.23 -3.77 1.80
N GLY A 32 -18.21 -2.95 2.12
CA GLY A 32 -19.61 -3.36 2.27
C GLY A 32 -20.21 -3.95 1.02
N ASP A 33 -19.76 -3.53 -0.16
CA ASP A 33 -20.23 -4.03 -1.45
C ASP A 33 -19.90 -5.52 -1.63
N ASP A 34 -18.79 -6.01 -1.06
CA ASP A 34 -18.47 -7.45 -1.05
C ASP A 34 -19.46 -8.23 -0.17
N ILE A 35 -19.89 -7.62 0.95
CA ILE A 35 -20.90 -8.22 1.84
C ILE A 35 -22.27 -8.21 1.14
N ASP A 36 -22.64 -7.10 0.50
CA ASP A 36 -23.87 -6.98 -0.28
C ASP A 36 -23.87 -8.01 -1.39
N ARG A 37 -22.77 -8.19 -2.10
CA ARG A 37 -22.65 -9.20 -3.14
C ARG A 37 -22.91 -10.62 -2.61
N ALA A 38 -22.29 -10.97 -1.48
CA ALA A 38 -22.51 -12.27 -0.86
C ALA A 38 -23.99 -12.48 -0.44
N LEU A 39 -24.64 -11.41 0.03
CA LEU A 39 -26.06 -11.45 0.38
C LEU A 39 -26.96 -11.55 -0.84
N ILE A 40 -26.66 -10.80 -1.92
CA ILE A 40 -27.39 -10.88 -3.20
C ILE A 40 -27.32 -12.30 -3.76
N ASP A 41 -26.13 -12.90 -3.77
CA ASP A 41 -25.95 -14.27 -4.27
C ASP A 41 -26.76 -15.27 -3.43
N HIS A 42 -26.79 -15.09 -2.09
CA HIS A 42 -27.62 -15.90 -1.21
C HIS A 42 -29.13 -15.73 -1.52
N LEU A 43 -29.62 -14.51 -1.65
CA LEU A 43 -31.04 -14.25 -1.98
C LEU A 43 -31.40 -14.79 -3.34
N ALA A 44 -30.53 -14.67 -4.34
CA ALA A 44 -30.74 -15.23 -5.68
C ALA A 44 -30.87 -16.77 -5.65
N GLU A 45 -30.07 -17.43 -4.80
CA GLU A 45 -30.15 -18.88 -4.58
C GLU A 45 -31.50 -19.26 -3.96
N GLN A 46 -31.95 -18.52 -2.91
CA GLN A 46 -33.24 -18.75 -2.26
C GLN A 46 -34.42 -18.57 -3.22
N ILE A 47 -34.38 -17.52 -4.08
CA ILE A 47 -35.38 -17.29 -5.14
C ILE A 47 -35.41 -18.47 -6.12
N GLY A 48 -34.22 -18.94 -6.55
CA GLY A 48 -34.14 -20.11 -7.45
C GLY A 48 -34.69 -21.38 -6.83
N GLN A 49 -34.44 -21.63 -5.55
CA GLN A 49 -34.99 -22.77 -4.80
C GLN A 49 -36.52 -22.69 -4.66
N ALA A 50 -37.09 -21.45 -4.57
CA ALA A 50 -38.50 -21.20 -4.55
C ALA A 50 -39.18 -21.27 -5.95
N GLY A 51 -38.42 -21.57 -7.01
CA GLY A 51 -38.91 -21.64 -8.39
C GLY A 51 -39.07 -20.28 -9.07
N GLY A 52 -38.43 -19.25 -8.55
CA GLY A 52 -38.43 -17.89 -9.10
C GLY A 52 -37.46 -17.66 -10.26
N PRO A 53 -37.43 -16.44 -10.81
CA PRO A 53 -36.56 -16.07 -11.92
C PRO A 53 -35.08 -16.07 -11.53
N SER A 54 -34.19 -16.29 -12.53
CA SER A 54 -32.75 -16.19 -12.34
C SER A 54 -32.28 -14.75 -12.36
N ALA A 55 -31.64 -14.30 -11.30
CA ALA A 55 -31.05 -12.96 -11.20
C ALA A 55 -29.86 -12.77 -12.15
N ALA A 56 -29.16 -13.84 -12.54
CA ALA A 56 -27.96 -13.78 -13.39
C ALA A 56 -28.24 -13.25 -14.80
N SER A 57 -29.47 -13.33 -15.28
CA SER A 57 -29.90 -12.93 -16.64
C SER A 57 -30.78 -11.69 -16.66
N ASP A 58 -31.12 -11.12 -15.52
CA ASP A 58 -32.06 -9.98 -15.41
C ASP A 58 -31.44 -8.82 -14.59
N PRO A 59 -30.90 -7.79 -15.26
CA PRO A 59 -30.35 -6.63 -14.58
C PRO A 59 -31.33 -5.88 -13.67
N ALA A 60 -32.63 -5.89 -14.00
CA ALA A 60 -33.64 -5.22 -13.20
C ALA A 60 -33.90 -6.00 -11.89
N LEU A 61 -33.92 -7.31 -11.96
CA LEU A 61 -33.99 -8.16 -10.77
C LEU A 61 -32.75 -7.98 -9.91
N TRP A 62 -31.59 -7.96 -10.53
CA TRP A 62 -30.33 -7.72 -9.83
C TRP A 62 -30.36 -6.41 -9.03
N ALA A 63 -30.78 -5.30 -9.64
CA ALA A 63 -30.87 -4.00 -8.97
C ALA A 63 -31.82 -4.03 -7.77
N ARG A 64 -32.96 -4.71 -7.89
CA ARG A 64 -33.93 -4.88 -6.79
C ARG A 64 -33.34 -5.72 -5.64
N LEU A 65 -32.55 -6.74 -5.96
CA LEU A 65 -31.87 -7.56 -4.96
C LEU A 65 -30.77 -6.75 -4.25
N ALA A 66 -30.02 -5.91 -4.99
CA ALA A 66 -28.99 -5.06 -4.42
C ALA A 66 -29.59 -4.06 -3.40
N GLU A 67 -30.66 -3.37 -3.76
CA GLU A 67 -31.36 -2.45 -2.86
C GLU A 67 -31.86 -3.17 -1.59
N ALA A 68 -32.52 -4.31 -1.77
CA ALA A 68 -33.05 -5.09 -0.65
C ALA A 68 -31.96 -5.68 0.24
N ALA A 69 -30.81 -6.09 -0.33
CA ALA A 69 -29.68 -6.61 0.40
C ALA A 69 -29.00 -5.52 1.24
N GLU A 70 -28.74 -4.35 0.67
CA GLU A 70 -28.15 -3.21 1.36
C GLU A 70 -29.05 -2.74 2.51
N GLU A 71 -30.36 -2.57 2.27
CA GLU A 71 -31.32 -2.20 3.31
C GLU A 71 -31.35 -3.24 4.44
N ALA A 72 -31.43 -4.53 4.11
CA ALA A 72 -31.45 -5.60 5.09
C ALA A 72 -30.14 -5.66 5.90
N LYS A 73 -28.99 -5.51 5.25
CA LYS A 73 -27.68 -5.41 5.90
C LYS A 73 -27.62 -4.25 6.91
N ALA A 74 -28.08 -3.07 6.51
CA ALA A 74 -28.10 -1.89 7.38
C ALA A 74 -28.98 -2.12 8.61
N ARG A 75 -30.21 -2.63 8.42
CA ARG A 75 -31.17 -2.91 9.50
C ARG A 75 -30.67 -3.97 10.47
N LEU A 76 -30.02 -5.02 9.98
CA LEU A 76 -29.47 -6.11 10.80
C LEU A 76 -28.29 -5.67 11.68
N SER A 77 -27.76 -4.44 11.52
CA SER A 77 -26.82 -3.86 12.47
C SER A 77 -27.48 -3.56 13.83
N THR A 78 -28.80 -3.32 13.85
CA THR A 78 -29.59 -3.02 15.07
C THR A 78 -30.66 -4.06 15.36
N GLU A 79 -31.28 -4.65 14.33
CA GLU A 79 -32.29 -5.68 14.42
C GLU A 79 -31.66 -7.09 14.44
N THR A 80 -32.35 -8.08 14.98
CA THR A 80 -31.88 -9.49 14.97
C THR A 80 -32.40 -10.27 13.78
N GLU A 81 -33.49 -9.81 13.15
CA GLU A 81 -34.09 -10.39 11.96
C GLU A 81 -34.80 -9.32 11.14
N VAL A 82 -34.84 -9.50 9.83
CA VAL A 82 -35.47 -8.58 8.87
C VAL A 82 -36.25 -9.40 7.84
N ALA A 83 -37.50 -9.03 7.60
CA ALA A 83 -38.28 -9.55 6.48
C ALA A 83 -37.88 -8.79 5.21
N ILE A 84 -37.53 -9.54 4.17
CA ILE A 84 -37.24 -9.05 2.81
C ILE A 84 -38.43 -9.44 1.96
N GLU A 85 -39.13 -8.44 1.43
CA GLU A 85 -40.32 -8.62 0.59
C GLU A 85 -40.05 -8.09 -0.82
N LEU A 86 -40.10 -8.97 -1.80
CA LEU A 86 -39.91 -8.65 -3.22
C LEU A 86 -41.17 -9.02 -4.03
N PRO A 87 -42.19 -8.14 -4.02
CA PRO A 87 -43.42 -8.40 -4.71
C PRO A 87 -43.23 -8.35 -6.23
N PHE A 88 -43.99 -9.20 -6.94
CA PHE A 88 -44.08 -9.20 -8.40
C PHE A 88 -42.70 -9.25 -9.10
N LEU A 89 -41.84 -10.19 -8.71
CA LEU A 89 -40.57 -10.42 -9.42
C LEU A 89 -40.81 -10.88 -10.87
N THR A 90 -41.89 -11.67 -11.07
CA THR A 90 -42.51 -11.95 -12.36
C THR A 90 -44.03 -11.95 -12.21
N PRO A 91 -44.83 -11.91 -13.32
CA PRO A 91 -46.27 -12.12 -13.23
C PRO A 91 -46.56 -13.44 -12.52
N GLY A 92 -47.09 -13.36 -11.30
CA GLY A 92 -47.48 -14.52 -10.49
C GLY A 92 -46.44 -15.06 -9.53
N PHE A 93 -45.25 -14.42 -9.42
CA PHE A 93 -44.24 -14.79 -8.43
C PHE A 93 -43.83 -13.59 -7.58
N SER A 94 -43.98 -13.72 -6.28
CA SER A 94 -43.45 -12.80 -5.26
C SER A 94 -42.54 -13.60 -4.32
N PHE A 95 -41.54 -12.98 -3.78
CA PHE A 95 -40.59 -13.63 -2.87
C PHE A 95 -40.61 -12.94 -1.51
N GLU A 96 -40.69 -13.74 -0.47
CA GLU A 96 -40.58 -13.30 0.93
C GLU A 96 -39.54 -14.17 1.62
N HIS A 97 -38.64 -13.54 2.35
CA HIS A 97 -37.58 -14.23 3.08
C HIS A 97 -37.27 -13.51 4.39
N THR A 98 -37.19 -14.24 5.49
CA THR A 98 -36.72 -13.68 6.77
C THR A 98 -35.22 -13.96 6.90
N LEU A 99 -34.42 -12.88 6.87
CA LEU A 99 -32.98 -12.94 7.07
C LEU A 99 -32.65 -12.62 8.53
N THR A 100 -31.85 -13.46 9.18
CA THR A 100 -31.37 -13.21 10.53
C THR A 100 -29.97 -12.60 10.52
N ARG A 101 -29.63 -11.84 11.59
CA ARG A 101 -28.28 -11.30 11.79
C ARG A 101 -27.23 -12.41 11.72
N GLU A 102 -27.48 -13.55 12.36
CA GLU A 102 -26.55 -14.68 12.34
C GLU A 102 -26.29 -15.22 10.93
N GLN A 103 -27.31 -15.23 10.06
CA GLN A 103 -27.14 -15.61 8.66
C GLN A 103 -26.27 -14.59 7.90
N LEU A 104 -26.55 -13.29 8.07
CA LEU A 104 -25.73 -12.22 7.48
C LEU A 104 -24.28 -12.30 7.96
N GLU A 105 -24.04 -12.47 9.26
CA GLU A 105 -22.70 -12.56 9.83
C GLU A 105 -21.91 -13.76 9.29
N ARG A 106 -22.57 -14.88 9.04
CA ARG A 106 -21.93 -16.04 8.39
C ARG A 106 -21.48 -15.72 6.97
N LEU A 107 -22.30 -14.98 6.21
CA LEU A 107 -21.96 -14.55 4.84
C LEU A 107 -20.85 -13.49 4.84
N ALA A 108 -20.88 -12.55 5.78
CA ALA A 108 -19.94 -11.45 5.88
C ALA A 108 -18.57 -11.88 6.44
N LYS A 109 -18.50 -12.94 7.24
CA LYS A 109 -17.30 -13.38 7.94
C LYS A 109 -16.08 -13.57 7.04
N PRO A 110 -16.15 -14.19 5.85
CA PRO A 110 -15.01 -14.31 4.95
C PRO A 110 -14.49 -12.95 4.45
N VAL A 111 -15.39 -11.98 4.21
CA VAL A 111 -15.05 -10.63 3.76
C VAL A 111 -14.33 -9.89 4.88
N VAL A 112 -14.91 -9.86 6.09
CA VAL A 112 -14.33 -9.20 7.27
C VAL A 112 -12.97 -9.83 7.63
N ALA A 113 -12.81 -11.14 7.50
CA ALA A 113 -11.56 -11.82 7.81
C ALA A 113 -10.38 -11.35 6.93
N ARG A 114 -10.63 -10.90 5.69
CA ARG A 114 -9.59 -10.34 4.80
C ARG A 114 -8.93 -9.09 5.38
N THR A 115 -9.64 -8.31 6.21
CA THR A 115 -9.06 -7.09 6.81
C THR A 115 -7.94 -7.39 7.81
N ARG A 116 -7.85 -8.64 8.32
CA ARG A 116 -6.87 -9.02 9.34
C ARG A 116 -5.42 -8.82 8.89
N GLU A 117 -5.11 -9.21 7.66
CA GLU A 117 -3.74 -9.13 7.12
C GLU A 117 -3.26 -7.68 7.06
N TYR A 118 -4.13 -6.75 6.65
CA TYR A 118 -3.83 -5.32 6.60
C TYR A 118 -3.62 -4.74 8.01
N CYS A 119 -4.43 -5.16 8.99
CA CYS A 119 -4.26 -4.77 10.38
C CYS A 119 -2.89 -5.19 10.93
N LEU A 120 -2.51 -6.45 10.71
CA LEU A 120 -1.23 -6.97 11.18
C LEU A 120 -0.05 -6.33 10.44
N LYS A 121 -0.20 -6.07 9.15
CA LYS A 121 0.82 -5.40 8.34
C LYS A 121 1.05 -3.97 8.82
N ALA A 122 0.00 -3.19 9.05
CA ALA A 122 0.14 -1.82 9.54
C ALA A 122 0.84 -1.77 10.91
N LEU A 123 0.52 -2.69 11.84
CA LEU A 123 1.21 -2.81 13.12
C LEU A 123 2.70 -3.12 12.93
N ALA A 124 3.03 -4.06 12.05
CA ALA A 124 4.41 -4.41 11.75
C ALA A 124 5.18 -3.23 11.12
N ASP A 125 4.57 -2.51 10.17
CA ASP A 125 5.15 -1.33 9.52
C ASP A 125 5.39 -0.18 10.51
N ALA A 126 4.47 0.01 11.48
CA ALA A 126 4.63 0.97 12.58
C ALA A 126 5.65 0.52 13.64
N GLY A 127 6.06 -0.75 13.63
CA GLY A 127 6.93 -1.33 14.66
C GLY A 127 6.26 -1.48 16.02
N LEU A 128 4.91 -1.61 16.06
CA LEU A 128 4.09 -1.67 17.26
C LEU A 128 3.42 -3.04 17.42
N ALA A 129 3.19 -3.41 18.67
CA ALA A 129 2.26 -4.48 19.01
C ALA A 129 0.86 -3.89 19.31
N SER A 130 -0.18 -4.71 19.24
CA SER A 130 -1.54 -4.25 19.54
C SER A 130 -1.69 -3.68 20.96
N GLY A 131 -0.90 -4.16 21.92
CA GLY A 131 -0.88 -3.67 23.29
C GLY A 131 -0.22 -2.29 23.47
N ASP A 132 0.47 -1.77 22.46
CA ASP A 132 1.09 -0.44 22.47
C ASP A 132 0.10 0.65 22.00
N LEU A 133 -1.09 0.25 21.53
CA LEU A 133 -2.14 1.18 21.13
C LEU A 133 -2.95 1.66 22.34
N ASP A 134 -3.29 2.93 22.39
CA ASP A 134 -4.20 3.47 23.39
C ASP A 134 -5.67 3.29 22.99
N GLN A 135 -5.97 3.51 21.70
CA GLN A 135 -7.33 3.46 21.17
C GLN A 135 -7.37 2.86 19.76
N VAL A 136 -8.49 2.20 19.46
CA VAL A 136 -8.88 1.77 18.10
C VAL A 136 -10.16 2.51 17.74
N ILE A 137 -10.08 3.45 16.80
CA ILE A 137 -11.20 4.29 16.37
C ILE A 137 -11.81 3.67 15.12
N LEU A 138 -13.11 3.35 15.17
CA LEU A 138 -13.85 2.75 14.06
C LEU A 138 -14.55 3.82 13.23
N VAL A 139 -14.28 3.83 11.92
CA VAL A 139 -14.84 4.74 10.93
C VAL A 139 -15.38 3.93 9.74
N GLY A 140 -16.33 4.51 8.99
CA GLY A 140 -16.98 3.86 7.86
C GLY A 140 -18.24 3.08 8.25
N GLY A 141 -19.23 3.05 7.35
CA GLY A 141 -20.57 2.52 7.60
C GLY A 141 -20.60 1.06 8.03
N GLN A 142 -19.65 0.23 7.55
CA GLN A 142 -19.61 -1.21 7.89
C GLN A 142 -19.20 -1.45 9.36
N THR A 143 -18.58 -0.48 10.02
CA THR A 143 -18.25 -0.58 11.46
C THR A 143 -19.47 -0.51 12.38
N ARG A 144 -20.65 -0.24 11.84
CA ARG A 144 -21.94 -0.38 12.55
C ARG A 144 -22.30 -1.83 12.81
N MET A 145 -21.83 -2.74 11.96
CA MET A 145 -22.10 -4.18 12.07
C MET A 145 -21.42 -4.77 13.32
N PRO A 146 -22.17 -5.50 14.19
CA PRO A 146 -21.60 -6.11 15.39
C PRO A 146 -20.39 -7.01 15.13
N LEU A 147 -20.47 -7.83 14.06
CA LEU A 147 -19.37 -8.71 13.64
C LEU A 147 -18.06 -7.95 13.39
N VAL A 148 -18.13 -6.77 12.76
CA VAL A 148 -16.93 -5.96 12.46
C VAL A 148 -16.30 -5.42 13.74
N ARG A 149 -17.12 -4.96 14.69
CA ARG A 149 -16.66 -4.48 16.00
C ARG A 149 -16.01 -5.59 16.82
N GLU A 150 -16.64 -6.76 16.86
CA GLU A 150 -16.12 -7.92 17.54
C GLU A 150 -14.80 -8.39 16.92
N PHE A 151 -14.74 -8.42 15.58
CA PHE A 151 -13.55 -8.80 14.85
C PHE A 151 -12.39 -7.82 15.11
N ALA A 152 -12.62 -6.52 15.00
CA ALA A 152 -11.62 -5.49 15.29
C ALA A 152 -11.12 -5.60 16.75
N SER A 153 -12.06 -5.76 17.70
CA SER A 153 -11.71 -5.97 19.11
C SER A 153 -10.82 -7.20 19.30
N GLY A 154 -11.10 -8.30 18.59
CA GLY A 154 -10.30 -9.53 18.65
C GLY A 154 -8.91 -9.38 18.01
N VAL A 155 -8.80 -8.64 16.89
CA VAL A 155 -7.51 -8.44 16.19
C VAL A 155 -6.58 -7.56 17.03
N PHE A 156 -7.09 -6.47 17.59
CA PHE A 156 -6.29 -5.51 18.36
C PHE A 156 -6.25 -5.81 19.86
N GLY A 157 -6.98 -6.83 20.32
CA GLY A 157 -6.99 -7.19 21.75
C GLY A 157 -7.67 -6.13 22.63
N CYS A 158 -8.70 -5.45 22.11
CA CYS A 158 -9.42 -4.42 22.85
C CYS A 158 -10.11 -4.99 24.09
N GLY A 159 -10.06 -4.26 25.22
CA GLY A 159 -10.70 -4.67 26.45
C GLY A 159 -9.77 -4.60 27.66
N ALA A 160 -9.96 -5.44 28.67
CA ALA A 160 -9.25 -5.38 29.92
C ALA A 160 -7.72 -5.49 29.75
N GLY A 161 -7.04 -4.33 29.80
CA GLY A 161 -5.58 -4.23 29.66
C GLY A 161 -5.07 -4.04 28.21
N GLY A 162 -5.96 -3.90 27.24
CA GLY A 162 -5.66 -3.54 25.85
C GLY A 162 -6.23 -2.19 25.47
N PRO A 163 -6.12 -1.80 24.18
CA PRO A 163 -6.63 -0.51 23.69
C PRO A 163 -8.15 -0.37 23.87
N GLU A 164 -8.61 0.87 23.98
CA GLU A 164 -10.03 1.17 23.98
C GLU A 164 -10.62 1.10 22.58
N LEU A 165 -11.72 0.35 22.39
CA LEU A 165 -12.48 0.39 21.14
C LEU A 165 -13.41 1.60 21.12
N ASN A 166 -13.06 2.62 20.37
CA ASN A 166 -13.80 3.87 20.27
C ASN A 166 -14.80 3.81 19.10
N THR A 167 -16.08 3.84 19.44
CA THR A 167 -17.22 3.89 18.51
C THR A 167 -18.09 5.13 18.74
N SER A 168 -17.57 6.14 19.46
CA SER A 168 -18.32 7.33 19.84
C SER A 168 -18.52 8.31 18.69
N GLN A 169 -17.68 8.25 17.68
CA GLN A 169 -17.79 9.10 16.49
C GLN A 169 -18.87 8.58 15.55
N ASN A 170 -19.54 9.50 14.84
CA ASN A 170 -20.41 9.09 13.74
C ASN A 170 -19.54 8.57 12.58
N PRO A 171 -19.60 7.27 12.26
CA PRO A 171 -18.69 6.69 11.26
C PRO A 171 -18.93 7.21 9.84
N ASP A 172 -20.10 7.79 9.54
CA ASP A 172 -20.44 8.32 8.23
C ASP A 172 -19.95 9.77 8.04
N GLU A 173 -19.72 10.51 9.15
CA GLU A 173 -19.36 11.93 9.13
C GLU A 173 -17.90 12.19 9.48
N ALA A 174 -17.20 11.23 10.09
CA ALA A 174 -15.86 11.42 10.66
C ALA A 174 -14.86 11.93 9.61
N ILE A 175 -14.88 11.39 8.39
CA ILE A 175 -13.97 11.81 7.29
C ILE A 175 -14.29 13.23 6.84
N ALA A 176 -15.56 13.56 6.61
CA ALA A 176 -15.96 14.90 6.20
C ALA A 176 -15.61 15.95 7.25
N LEU A 177 -15.79 15.63 8.54
CA LEU A 177 -15.39 16.51 9.64
C LEU A 177 -13.87 16.69 9.71
N GLY A 178 -13.11 15.61 9.53
CA GLY A 178 -11.65 15.66 9.46
C GLY A 178 -11.15 16.53 8.31
N ALA A 179 -11.72 16.38 7.12
CA ALA A 179 -11.41 17.21 5.97
C ALA A 179 -11.73 18.70 6.20
N ALA A 180 -12.86 18.99 6.86
CA ALA A 180 -13.21 20.36 7.22
C ALA A 180 -12.24 20.99 8.24
N ILE A 181 -11.77 20.20 9.22
CA ILE A 181 -10.76 20.64 10.20
C ILE A 181 -9.43 20.92 9.48
N GLN A 182 -9.00 20.02 8.59
CA GLN A 182 -7.77 20.19 7.81
C GLN A 182 -7.83 21.44 6.92
N ALA A 183 -8.96 21.68 6.26
CA ALA A 183 -9.18 22.92 5.50
C ALA A 183 -9.05 24.16 6.39
N GLY A 184 -9.59 24.13 7.61
CA GLY A 184 -9.46 25.22 8.59
C GLY A 184 -8.02 25.42 9.09
N ILE A 185 -7.22 24.36 9.20
CA ILE A 185 -5.78 24.45 9.50
C ILE A 185 -5.03 25.13 8.35
N LEU A 186 -5.29 24.70 7.12
CA LEU A 186 -4.64 25.27 5.92
C LEU A 186 -5.04 26.72 5.66
N SER A 187 -6.28 27.12 5.97
CA SER A 187 -6.70 28.52 5.89
C SER A 187 -6.19 29.39 7.04
N GLY A 188 -5.66 28.80 8.10
CA GLY A 188 -5.17 29.51 9.29
C GLY A 188 -6.25 29.83 10.32
N ASP A 189 -7.46 29.28 10.15
CA ASP A 189 -8.58 29.48 11.10
C ASP A 189 -8.37 28.66 12.38
N PHE A 190 -7.67 27.53 12.29
CA PHE A 190 -7.25 26.70 13.40
C PHE A 190 -5.73 26.73 13.56
N SER A 191 -5.26 26.85 14.79
CA SER A 191 -3.85 26.81 15.15
C SER A 191 -3.60 25.77 16.24
N GLY A 192 -2.37 25.24 16.30
CA GLY A 192 -1.96 24.29 17.33
C GLY A 192 -2.23 22.83 17.01
N MET A 193 -2.60 22.52 15.78
CA MET A 193 -2.66 21.16 15.24
C MET A 193 -1.82 21.08 13.98
N LEU A 194 -1.08 19.99 13.81
CA LEU A 194 -0.25 19.68 12.65
C LEU A 194 -0.44 18.21 12.27
N LEU A 195 -0.77 17.93 11.02
CA LEU A 195 -0.78 16.57 10.46
C LEU A 195 0.52 16.37 9.68
N LEU A 196 1.28 15.35 10.05
CA LEU A 196 2.45 14.88 9.32
C LEU A 196 2.08 13.56 8.63
N ASP A 197 2.06 13.60 7.32
CA ASP A 197 1.73 12.47 6.47
C ASP A 197 2.97 11.63 6.13
N VAL A 198 2.78 10.50 5.43
CA VAL A 198 3.83 9.57 5.03
C VAL A 198 3.77 9.27 3.54
N THR A 199 4.90 8.81 2.99
CA THR A 199 4.95 8.31 1.62
C THR A 199 4.15 7.01 1.49
N PRO A 200 3.24 6.86 0.51
CA PRO A 200 2.43 5.65 0.34
C PRO A 200 3.25 4.46 -0.17
N LEU A 201 4.30 4.72 -0.96
CA LEU A 201 5.20 3.74 -1.55
C LEU A 201 6.66 4.17 -1.41
N SER A 202 7.56 3.19 -1.49
CA SER A 202 9.00 3.42 -1.53
C SER A 202 9.43 4.13 -2.81
N LEU A 203 10.42 5.01 -2.67
CA LEU A 203 11.04 5.74 -3.78
C LEU A 203 12.50 5.35 -3.90
N GLY A 204 12.97 5.14 -5.10
CA GLY A 204 14.33 4.71 -5.35
C GLY A 204 14.78 4.92 -6.79
N ILE A 205 15.91 4.35 -7.12
CA ILE A 205 16.47 4.37 -8.48
C ILE A 205 16.77 2.96 -8.97
N GLU A 206 16.76 2.82 -10.28
CA GLU A 206 17.30 1.63 -10.92
C GLU A 206 18.81 1.58 -10.80
N THR A 207 19.33 0.45 -10.36
CA THR A 207 20.78 0.19 -10.26
C THR A 207 21.21 -0.90 -11.23
N PHE A 208 22.54 -1.12 -11.30
CA PHE A 208 23.10 -2.14 -12.20
C PHE A 208 22.53 -3.52 -11.91
N GLY A 209 22.04 -4.17 -12.98
CA GLY A 209 21.33 -5.45 -12.89
C GLY A 209 19.81 -5.33 -12.97
N GLY A 210 19.28 -4.10 -13.11
CA GLY A 210 17.84 -3.86 -13.21
C GLY A 210 17.12 -4.01 -11.86
N LEU A 211 17.83 -3.81 -10.76
CA LEU A 211 17.26 -3.83 -9.40
C LEU A 211 16.89 -2.42 -8.94
N MET A 212 15.83 -2.31 -8.16
CA MET A 212 15.48 -1.09 -7.47
C MET A 212 16.31 -0.96 -6.19
N ASN A 213 16.97 0.20 -6.02
CA ASN A 213 17.57 0.61 -4.76
C ASN A 213 16.70 1.67 -4.10
N VAL A 214 16.13 1.33 -2.95
CA VAL A 214 15.23 2.22 -2.20
C VAL A 214 16.03 3.28 -1.48
N ILE A 215 15.71 4.57 -1.72
CA ILE A 215 16.29 5.74 -1.05
C ILE A 215 15.36 6.25 0.05
N ILE A 216 14.06 6.35 -0.22
CA ILE A 216 13.04 6.70 0.76
C ILE A 216 12.07 5.50 0.87
N PRO A 217 12.09 4.77 1.99
CA PRO A 217 11.11 3.69 2.23
C PRO A 217 9.67 4.23 2.34
N ARG A 218 8.70 3.41 2.00
CA ARG A 218 7.28 3.69 2.28
C ARG A 218 7.06 3.98 3.77
N ASN A 219 5.98 4.66 4.09
CA ASN A 219 5.65 5.10 5.45
C ASN A 219 6.74 6.03 6.06
N THR A 220 7.56 6.69 5.24
CA THR A 220 8.47 7.73 5.72
C THR A 220 7.71 9.04 5.85
N THR A 221 7.74 9.65 7.03
CA THR A 221 7.12 10.95 7.30
C THR A 221 7.66 12.04 6.38
N ILE A 222 6.79 12.85 5.81
CA ILE A 222 7.12 14.01 4.98
C ILE A 222 6.91 15.34 5.76
N PRO A 223 7.68 16.41 5.45
CA PRO A 223 8.75 16.47 4.43
C PRO A 223 10.00 15.68 4.81
N VAL A 224 10.71 15.14 3.82
CA VAL A 224 11.88 14.30 4.03
C VAL A 224 12.95 14.53 2.98
N LYS A 225 14.21 14.39 3.40
CA LYS A 225 15.38 14.48 2.52
C LYS A 225 16.34 13.33 2.81
N ARG A 226 16.62 12.50 1.81
CA ARG A 226 17.57 11.38 1.90
C ARG A 226 18.41 11.28 0.64
N GLY A 227 19.62 10.75 0.76
CA GLY A 227 20.51 10.58 -0.38
C GLY A 227 21.49 9.45 -0.19
N GLU A 228 21.98 8.95 -1.31
CA GLU A 228 22.96 7.88 -1.39
C GLU A 228 23.99 8.15 -2.48
N ALA A 229 25.20 7.60 -2.34
CA ALA A 229 26.28 7.77 -3.30
C ALA A 229 26.50 6.48 -4.11
N PHE A 230 26.49 6.63 -5.42
CA PHE A 230 26.67 5.56 -6.39
C PHE A 230 27.99 5.72 -7.14
N THR A 231 28.51 4.63 -7.69
CA THR A 231 29.74 4.63 -8.48
C THR A 231 29.48 4.16 -9.91
N THR A 232 30.39 4.53 -10.81
CA THR A 232 30.33 4.10 -12.22
C THR A 232 30.57 2.60 -12.37
N VAL A 233 29.86 1.99 -13.33
CA VAL A 233 29.91 0.53 -13.62
C VAL A 233 30.82 0.18 -14.79
N ALA A 234 31.24 1.18 -15.58
CA ALA A 234 32.12 1.02 -16.75
C ALA A 234 33.32 1.99 -16.69
N ASP A 235 34.45 1.57 -17.30
CA ASP A 235 35.62 2.43 -17.47
C ASP A 235 35.26 3.59 -18.42
N TYR A 236 35.70 4.81 -18.06
CA TYR A 236 35.53 6.03 -18.87
C TYR A 236 34.09 6.36 -19.24
N GLN A 237 33.15 5.97 -18.40
CA GLN A 237 31.72 6.37 -18.48
C GLN A 237 31.64 7.91 -18.42
N LYS A 238 30.86 8.52 -19.32
CA LYS A 238 30.72 9.99 -19.46
C LYS A 238 29.44 10.53 -18.84
N GLU A 239 28.48 9.67 -18.63
CA GLU A 239 27.14 10.03 -18.10
C GLU A 239 26.59 8.90 -17.27
N VAL A 240 25.68 9.20 -16.37
CA VAL A 240 24.84 8.24 -15.65
C VAL A 240 23.38 8.57 -15.92
N LEU A 241 22.61 7.54 -16.24
CA LEU A 241 21.17 7.61 -16.30
C LEU A 241 20.61 7.40 -14.91
N ILE A 242 19.86 8.36 -14.40
CA ILE A 242 19.08 8.27 -13.18
C ILE A 242 17.64 7.93 -13.60
N HIS A 243 17.22 6.71 -13.31
CA HIS A 243 15.85 6.24 -13.52
C HIS A 243 15.16 6.20 -12.16
N VAL A 244 14.24 7.13 -11.94
CA VAL A 244 13.49 7.31 -10.69
C VAL A 244 12.28 6.38 -10.71
N LEU A 245 12.14 5.62 -9.63
CA LEU A 245 11.13 4.58 -9.48
C LEU A 245 10.32 4.79 -8.21
N GLN A 246 9.07 4.33 -8.26
CA GLN A 246 8.17 4.23 -7.12
C GLN A 246 7.54 2.84 -7.08
N GLY A 247 7.56 2.19 -5.90
CA GLY A 247 6.96 0.87 -5.71
C GLY A 247 7.69 0.02 -4.68
N GLU A 248 7.26 -1.24 -4.57
CA GLU A 248 7.70 -2.17 -3.52
C GLU A 248 8.36 -3.44 -4.08
N ARG A 249 8.58 -3.52 -5.41
CA ARG A 249 9.15 -4.70 -6.06
C ARG A 249 10.68 -4.57 -6.17
N GLU A 250 11.38 -5.69 -6.12
CA GLU A 250 12.85 -5.73 -6.18
C GLU A 250 13.41 -5.38 -7.56
N LYS A 251 12.69 -5.70 -8.64
CA LYS A 251 13.09 -5.34 -10.00
C LYS A 251 12.59 -3.95 -10.38
N ALA A 252 13.46 -3.18 -11.03
CA ALA A 252 13.09 -1.87 -11.57
C ALA A 252 11.93 -1.92 -12.56
N ALA A 253 11.85 -2.98 -13.36
CA ALA A 253 10.81 -3.16 -14.38
C ALA A 253 9.41 -3.38 -13.80
N ASP A 254 9.31 -3.86 -12.56
CA ASP A 254 8.07 -4.19 -11.88
C ASP A 254 7.58 -3.03 -10.98
N ASN A 255 8.27 -1.88 -11.03
CA ASN A 255 7.92 -0.66 -10.33
C ASN A 255 7.54 0.46 -11.31
N TRP A 256 6.89 1.48 -10.82
CA TRP A 256 6.50 2.63 -11.65
C TRP A 256 7.68 3.54 -11.94
N SER A 257 7.80 3.97 -13.19
CA SER A 257 8.77 4.97 -13.61
C SER A 257 8.20 6.37 -13.42
N LEU A 258 8.76 7.13 -12.49
CA LEU A 258 8.42 8.55 -12.31
C LEU A 258 9.13 9.44 -13.32
N GLY A 259 10.27 8.98 -13.85
CA GLY A 259 11.00 9.70 -14.87
C GLY A 259 12.45 9.26 -15.01
N ARG A 260 13.13 9.83 -16.03
CA ARG A 260 14.53 9.54 -16.31
C ARG A 260 15.26 10.80 -16.69
N PHE A 261 16.49 10.95 -16.21
CA PHE A 261 17.39 12.03 -16.64
C PHE A 261 18.83 11.59 -16.56
N THR A 262 19.72 12.29 -17.28
CA THR A 262 21.16 12.02 -17.29
C THR A 262 21.93 13.12 -16.58
N LEU A 263 22.99 12.72 -15.87
CA LEU A 263 24.04 13.60 -15.37
C LEU A 263 25.35 13.28 -16.11
N GLU A 264 25.94 14.28 -16.74
CA GLU A 264 27.25 14.17 -17.39
C GLU A 264 28.35 14.45 -16.37
N PHE A 265 29.49 13.74 -16.48
CA PHE A 265 30.67 13.95 -15.64
C PHE A 265 31.97 13.60 -16.37
N GLU A 266 33.08 13.99 -15.79
CA GLU A 266 34.42 13.69 -16.36
C GLU A 266 34.68 12.18 -16.36
N PRO A 267 35.09 11.61 -17.52
CA PRO A 267 35.39 10.19 -17.63
C PRO A 267 36.52 9.75 -16.67
N GLN A 268 36.28 8.72 -15.88
CA GLN A 268 37.21 8.13 -14.95
C GLN A 268 37.17 6.60 -15.04
N PRO A 269 38.18 5.89 -14.52
CA PRO A 269 38.15 4.44 -14.40
C PRO A 269 36.91 4.01 -13.59
N LYS A 270 36.38 2.80 -13.87
CA LYS A 270 35.26 2.18 -13.17
C LYS A 270 35.42 2.30 -11.66
N GLY A 271 34.33 2.70 -10.98
CA GLY A 271 34.21 2.80 -9.53
C GLY A 271 34.88 4.04 -8.93
N VAL A 272 35.55 4.90 -9.71
CA VAL A 272 36.26 6.10 -9.22
C VAL A 272 35.32 7.30 -9.15
N ALA A 273 34.55 7.54 -10.19
CA ALA A 273 33.53 8.60 -10.18
C ALA A 273 32.40 8.24 -9.21
N LYS A 274 32.03 9.21 -8.37
CA LYS A 274 30.97 9.09 -7.39
C LYS A 274 29.88 10.09 -7.70
N VAL A 275 28.66 9.60 -7.87
CA VAL A 275 27.47 10.42 -8.08
C VAL A 275 26.59 10.30 -6.85
N GLY A 276 26.38 11.42 -6.16
CA GLY A 276 25.36 11.51 -5.10
C GLY A 276 24.00 11.70 -5.71
N VAL A 277 23.04 10.88 -5.32
CA VAL A 277 21.61 11.05 -5.68
C VAL A 277 20.84 11.33 -4.40
N GLN A 278 20.15 12.46 -4.36
CA GLN A 278 19.37 12.90 -3.23
C GLN A 278 17.93 13.09 -3.64
N PHE A 279 17.03 12.52 -2.84
CA PHE A 279 15.59 12.69 -2.94
C PHE A 279 15.13 13.64 -1.84
N GLU A 280 14.27 14.57 -2.18
CA GLU A 280 13.63 15.49 -1.25
C GLU A 280 12.15 15.57 -1.59
N ILE A 281 11.30 15.19 -0.64
CA ILE A 281 9.85 15.39 -0.73
C ILE A 281 9.53 16.58 0.15
N ASP A 282 8.91 17.59 -0.43
CA ASP A 282 8.49 18.78 0.29
C ASP A 282 7.16 18.58 1.05
N ALA A 283 6.67 19.64 1.71
CA ALA A 283 5.43 19.60 2.46
C ALA A 283 4.17 19.44 1.57
N ASP A 284 4.30 19.74 0.28
CA ASP A 284 3.24 19.59 -0.72
C ASP A 284 3.27 18.20 -1.40
N GLY A 285 4.21 17.33 -0.98
CA GLY A 285 4.36 15.97 -1.52
C GLY A 285 5.09 15.90 -2.86
N ILE A 286 5.70 17.01 -3.31
CA ILE A 286 6.43 17.06 -4.59
C ILE A 286 7.83 16.49 -4.41
N LEU A 287 8.21 15.56 -5.30
CA LEU A 287 9.53 14.94 -5.29
C LEU A 287 10.54 15.73 -6.11
N HIS A 288 11.61 16.16 -5.47
CA HIS A 288 12.78 16.76 -6.09
C HIS A 288 13.95 15.76 -6.06
N VAL A 289 14.55 15.50 -7.21
CA VAL A 289 15.71 14.60 -7.32
C VAL A 289 16.93 15.39 -7.77
N LEU A 290 17.93 15.43 -6.90
CA LEU A 290 19.23 16.04 -7.17
C LEU A 290 20.26 14.95 -7.45
N ALA A 291 20.89 14.97 -8.63
CA ALA A 291 22.08 14.20 -8.91
C ALA A 291 23.29 15.11 -8.95
N ARG A 292 24.38 14.74 -8.26
CA ARG A 292 25.60 15.54 -8.17
C ARG A 292 26.86 14.69 -8.34
N ASP A 293 27.77 15.07 -9.22
CA ASP A 293 29.13 14.58 -9.21
C ASP A 293 29.87 15.10 -7.95
N ILE A 294 30.20 14.19 -7.06
CA ILE A 294 30.81 14.56 -5.74
C ILE A 294 32.17 15.25 -5.90
N LYS A 295 32.90 14.95 -6.97
CA LYS A 295 34.23 15.50 -7.21
C LYS A 295 34.20 16.90 -7.82
N THR A 296 33.41 17.09 -8.86
CA THR A 296 33.38 18.34 -9.62
C THR A 296 32.33 19.32 -9.10
N GLY A 297 31.31 18.81 -8.38
CA GLY A 297 30.17 19.59 -7.94
C GLY A 297 29.14 19.85 -9.06
N ASN A 298 29.34 19.29 -10.27
CA ASN A 298 28.34 19.37 -11.33
C ASN A 298 27.07 18.67 -10.88
N GLU A 299 25.93 19.36 -11.00
CA GLU A 299 24.67 18.87 -10.47
C GLU A 299 23.51 19.12 -11.43
N LYS A 300 22.47 18.30 -11.30
CA LYS A 300 21.20 18.44 -11.99
C LYS A 300 20.07 18.17 -11.02
N LEU A 301 19.21 19.15 -10.85
CA LEU A 301 17.98 19.05 -10.07
C LEU A 301 16.82 18.86 -11.04
N VAL A 302 15.98 17.89 -10.77
CA VAL A 302 14.77 17.60 -11.53
C VAL A 302 13.59 17.48 -10.57
N GLU A 303 12.54 18.22 -10.83
CA GLU A 303 11.26 18.08 -10.18
C GLU A 303 10.49 16.94 -10.88
N MET A 304 10.00 15.99 -10.11
CA MET A 304 9.19 14.87 -10.58
C MET A 304 7.72 15.16 -10.29
N ALA A 305 6.83 14.36 -10.85
CA ALA A 305 5.41 14.38 -10.46
C ALA A 305 5.27 14.13 -8.95
N SER A 306 4.13 14.50 -8.37
CA SER A 306 3.85 14.24 -6.97
C SER A 306 4.08 12.77 -6.64
N ALA A 307 4.88 12.51 -5.62
CA ALA A 307 5.15 11.14 -5.15
C ALA A 307 4.05 10.64 -4.19
N VAL A 308 3.10 11.50 -3.85
CA VAL A 308 2.02 11.25 -2.88
C VAL A 308 0.66 11.16 -3.58
N GLU A 309 0.47 11.89 -4.68
CA GLU A 309 -0.76 11.83 -5.49
C GLU A 309 -0.75 10.61 -6.42
N VAL A 310 -0.88 9.43 -5.84
CA VAL A 310 -1.02 8.17 -6.57
C VAL A 310 -2.43 7.65 -6.34
N ASP A 311 -3.02 7.03 -7.35
CA ASP A 311 -4.33 6.38 -7.20
C ASP A 311 -4.25 5.27 -6.14
N ASP A 312 -5.09 5.33 -5.12
CA ASP A 312 -5.08 4.39 -4.00
C ASP A 312 -5.23 2.93 -4.45
N ALA A 313 -5.99 2.68 -5.52
CA ALA A 313 -6.14 1.34 -6.08
C ALA A 313 -4.83 0.83 -6.69
N GLU A 314 -4.06 1.70 -7.33
CA GLU A 314 -2.75 1.36 -7.90
C GLU A 314 -1.71 1.15 -6.80
N VAL A 315 -1.71 1.99 -5.74
CA VAL A 315 -0.87 1.81 -4.55
C VAL A 315 -1.14 0.45 -3.92
N GLN A 316 -2.41 0.15 -3.71
CA GLN A 316 -2.82 -1.09 -3.08
C GLN A 316 -2.44 -2.32 -3.91
N GLN A 317 -2.64 -2.25 -5.23
CA GLN A 317 -2.23 -3.32 -6.13
C GLN A 317 -0.72 -3.55 -6.05
N MET A 318 0.09 -2.51 -6.04
CA MET A 318 1.55 -2.60 -5.92
C MET A 318 1.97 -3.27 -4.59
N ILE A 319 1.28 -2.94 -3.49
CA ILE A 319 1.53 -3.54 -2.19
C ILE A 319 1.13 -5.02 -2.17
N GLU A 320 -0.03 -5.38 -2.72
CA GLU A 320 -0.48 -6.77 -2.82
C GLU A 320 0.47 -7.61 -3.67
N GLU A 321 0.85 -7.13 -4.86
CA GLU A 321 1.83 -7.79 -5.73
C GLU A 321 3.18 -7.96 -5.03
N SER A 322 3.61 -7.00 -4.22
CA SER A 322 4.88 -7.10 -3.47
C SER A 322 4.84 -8.21 -2.40
N VAL A 323 3.67 -8.45 -1.80
CA VAL A 323 3.48 -9.54 -0.83
C VAL A 323 3.39 -10.88 -1.53
N GLU A 324 2.61 -10.97 -2.61
CA GLU A 324 2.42 -12.20 -3.39
C GLU A 324 3.75 -12.71 -3.95
N HIS A 325 4.59 -11.79 -4.46
CA HIS A 325 5.87 -12.12 -5.09
C HIS A 325 7.09 -12.00 -4.17
N ALA A 326 6.90 -11.74 -2.86
CA ALA A 326 8.00 -11.43 -1.94
C ALA A 326 9.13 -12.48 -1.93
N PHE A 327 8.80 -13.77 -1.96
CA PHE A 327 9.81 -14.83 -1.96
C PHE A 327 10.53 -14.93 -3.31
N ASP A 328 9.80 -14.85 -4.41
CA ASP A 328 10.36 -14.91 -5.76
C ASP A 328 11.27 -13.72 -6.02
N ASP A 329 10.86 -12.53 -5.61
CA ASP A 329 11.63 -11.28 -5.72
C ASP A 329 12.95 -11.35 -4.93
N ILE A 330 12.92 -11.87 -3.69
CA ILE A 330 14.13 -12.04 -2.87
C ILE A 330 15.09 -13.06 -3.51
N GLU A 331 14.58 -14.18 -4.04
CA GLU A 331 15.41 -15.19 -4.69
C GLU A 331 16.04 -14.64 -5.97
N GLU A 332 15.27 -13.89 -6.76
CA GLU A 332 15.73 -13.29 -7.99
C GLU A 332 16.78 -12.19 -7.75
N ARG A 333 16.56 -11.32 -6.75
CA ARG A 333 17.56 -10.35 -6.30
C ARG A 333 18.87 -11.04 -5.91
N ARG A 334 18.80 -12.09 -5.09
CA ARG A 334 19.97 -12.86 -4.68
C ARG A 334 20.70 -13.48 -5.87
N TRP A 335 19.96 -13.99 -6.84
CA TRP A 335 20.52 -14.53 -8.07
C TRP A 335 21.24 -13.45 -8.88
N ILE A 336 20.59 -12.30 -9.12
CA ILE A 336 21.17 -11.17 -9.86
C ILE A 336 22.46 -10.69 -9.17
N GLU A 337 22.42 -10.45 -7.85
CA GLU A 337 23.58 -10.04 -7.08
C GLU A 337 24.72 -11.05 -7.12
N ALA A 338 24.42 -12.34 -6.98
CA ALA A 338 25.41 -13.40 -7.07
C ALA A 338 26.05 -13.48 -8.45
N LYS A 339 25.25 -13.38 -9.52
CA LYS A 339 25.71 -13.32 -10.90
C LYS A 339 26.64 -12.13 -11.14
N LEU A 340 26.24 -10.94 -10.71
CA LEU A 340 27.05 -9.72 -10.83
C LEU A 340 28.38 -9.83 -10.11
N ARG A 341 28.41 -10.38 -8.87
CA ARG A 341 29.66 -10.64 -8.12
C ARG A 341 30.55 -11.63 -8.85
N ALA A 342 30.00 -12.70 -9.40
CA ALA A 342 30.76 -13.68 -10.15
C ALA A 342 31.38 -13.07 -11.42
N GLU A 343 30.63 -12.28 -12.18
CA GLU A 343 31.12 -11.56 -13.35
C GLU A 343 32.22 -10.57 -12.98
N GLN A 344 32.02 -9.74 -11.95
CA GLN A 344 33.04 -8.80 -11.48
C GLN A 344 34.31 -9.48 -11.01
N THR A 345 34.21 -10.59 -10.27
CA THR A 345 35.34 -11.36 -9.79
C THR A 345 36.10 -11.98 -10.95
N THR A 346 35.39 -12.54 -11.94
CA THR A 346 35.98 -13.12 -13.13
C THR A 346 36.73 -12.10 -13.95
N ASP A 347 36.14 -10.91 -14.16
CA ASP A 347 36.78 -9.83 -14.92
C ASP A 347 37.97 -9.25 -14.20
N ALA A 348 37.90 -9.07 -12.87
CA ALA A 348 39.01 -8.62 -12.06
C ALA A 348 40.19 -9.63 -12.11
N THR A 349 39.88 -10.92 -12.01
CA THR A 349 40.86 -11.99 -12.09
C THR A 349 41.49 -12.03 -13.47
N ARG A 350 40.71 -11.92 -14.55
CA ARG A 350 41.21 -11.87 -15.94
C ARG A 350 42.19 -10.67 -16.13
N LYS A 351 41.76 -9.47 -15.72
CA LYS A 351 42.61 -8.28 -15.78
C LYS A 351 43.91 -8.43 -14.93
N GLY A 352 43.78 -9.02 -13.74
CA GLY A 352 44.94 -9.33 -12.88
C GLY A 352 45.91 -10.31 -13.54
N LEU A 353 45.41 -11.36 -14.20
CA LEU A 353 46.23 -12.31 -14.93
C LEU A 353 46.91 -11.71 -16.18
N GLU A 354 46.23 -10.80 -16.88
CA GLU A 354 46.83 -10.05 -17.99
C GLU A 354 47.98 -9.13 -17.54
N THR A 355 47.82 -8.50 -16.40
CA THR A 355 48.80 -7.52 -15.90
C THR A 355 49.98 -8.20 -15.19
N LEU A 356 49.72 -9.21 -14.37
CA LEU A 356 50.74 -9.84 -13.48
C LEU A 356 51.04 -11.28 -13.88
N GLY A 357 50.35 -11.84 -14.90
CA GLY A 357 50.51 -13.25 -15.28
C GLY A 357 51.91 -13.66 -15.71
N GLY A 358 52.74 -12.69 -16.12
CA GLY A 358 54.18 -12.93 -16.41
C GLY A 358 55.01 -13.28 -15.19
N GLU A 359 54.58 -12.87 -14.00
CA GLU A 359 55.25 -13.06 -12.71
C GLU A 359 54.84 -14.35 -12.01
N LEU A 360 53.76 -14.99 -12.47
CA LEU A 360 53.20 -16.22 -11.90
C LEU A 360 54.00 -17.46 -12.40
N ALA A 361 54.39 -18.36 -11.48
CA ALA A 361 54.96 -19.64 -11.80
C ALA A 361 54.01 -20.49 -12.67
N ALA A 362 54.54 -21.33 -13.55
CA ALA A 362 53.76 -22.10 -14.54
C ALA A 362 52.60 -22.95 -13.94
N GLY A 363 52.72 -23.39 -12.69
CA GLY A 363 51.71 -24.12 -11.94
C GLY A 363 50.58 -23.28 -11.33
N GLN A 364 50.74 -21.96 -11.30
CA GLN A 364 49.78 -21.02 -10.71
C GLN A 364 48.84 -20.35 -11.72
N ARG A 365 49.09 -20.58 -13.04
CA ARG A 365 48.33 -19.99 -14.14
C ARG A 365 47.05 -20.76 -14.47
N GLY A 366 46.89 -21.98 -13.96
CA GLY A 366 45.81 -22.89 -14.27
C GLY A 366 44.90 -23.29 -13.09
N ALA A 367 45.02 -22.60 -11.93
CA ALA A 367 44.18 -22.85 -10.77
C ALA A 367 42.99 -21.91 -10.73
#